data_95fa703f42d341a2e28b57e8cf5b2c15
#
_entry.id   95fa703f42d341a2e28b57e8cf5b2c15
#
_cell.length_a   1.000
_cell.length_b   1.000
_cell.length_c   1.000
_cell.angle_alpha   90.00
_cell.angle_beta   90.00
_cell.angle_gamma   90.00
#
_symmetry.space_group_name_H-M   'P 1'
#
loop_
_entity.id
_entity.type
_entity.pdbx_description
1 polymer ?
#
loop_
_entity_poly.entity_id
_entity_poly.type
_entity_poly.pdbx_seq_one_letter_code
_entity_poly.pdbx_strand_id
1 'polypeptide(L)'
;MIIEEKKVKVSRFIGNKAFYRKLFAVMLPILIQNVITNFVSLLDNVMVGQVGTEPMSGVAIVNQLLFVFNLCIFGGLAGAGIFTAQFYGKDDHNGVRDTMRAKYYIALGSVALFLLVFVLFGENLISAFLHEGNEGLDLGATLGHAKDYIAVMYFQMLPFAVTQVYSSTLRETGETMLPMKAGIAAVFVNLVFNYILIFGKFGAPALGVVGAAIATVLSRFVECAIVITWTHRHKERNRFIVGVYETMRVPPELARQIVRLGAPLLINELLWSGGMAMLNQCYSMRGLEVVSACNISSTVSNLFLCAALSMGNTVAIIVGQLLGAGELERAVDEDRKLIAFSVALSTCVGIVMALLAPLLPQLYNTSDSVKQMASDMLWVSAAMMPFNAFTNTCYFTLRSGGKTIITFIFDSAYIWAICIPVAFTLSRYTTLPILPMFMIVQSLEILKCGIGFVFVKRRKWVNNLVTDPTI
;
A
#
# COMPACT_ATOMS: atom_id res chain seq x y z
N MET A 1 -35.84 -21.70 -21.93
CA MET A 1 -34.98 -20.64 -22.58
C MET A 1 -34.72 -19.45 -21.68
N ILE A 2 -35.70 -18.75 -21.11
CA ILE A 2 -35.49 -17.57 -20.24
C ILE A 2 -34.81 -17.92 -18.91
N ILE A 3 -35.02 -19.10 -18.33
CA ILE A 3 -34.41 -19.55 -17.08
C ILE A 3 -32.92 -19.92 -17.28
N GLU A 4 -32.57 -20.49 -18.43
CA GLU A 4 -31.17 -20.79 -18.80
C GLU A 4 -30.37 -19.53 -19.10
N GLU A 5 -30.94 -18.53 -19.80
CA GLU A 5 -30.28 -17.24 -20.00
C GLU A 5 -30.03 -16.46 -18.70
N LYS A 6 -30.95 -16.52 -17.72
CA LYS A 6 -30.75 -15.92 -16.41
C LYS A 6 -29.66 -16.65 -15.60
N LYS A 7 -29.63 -18.01 -15.65
CA LYS A 7 -28.53 -18.78 -14.99
C LYS A 7 -27.16 -18.48 -15.62
N VAL A 8 -27.08 -18.37 -16.94
CA VAL A 8 -25.84 -18.02 -17.66
C VAL A 8 -25.40 -16.57 -17.34
N LYS A 9 -26.34 -15.63 -17.20
CA LYS A 9 -26.00 -14.23 -16.81
C LYS A 9 -25.47 -14.13 -15.38
N VAL A 10 -26.03 -14.87 -14.44
CA VAL A 10 -25.56 -14.87 -13.03
C VAL A 10 -24.20 -15.57 -12.91
N SER A 11 -23.93 -16.62 -13.70
CA SER A 11 -22.63 -17.32 -13.70
C SER A 11 -21.46 -16.45 -14.21
N ARG A 12 -21.73 -15.34 -14.90
CA ARG A 12 -20.69 -14.39 -15.38
C ARG A 12 -20.02 -13.58 -14.26
N PHE A 13 -20.65 -13.43 -13.10
CA PHE A 13 -20.16 -12.65 -11.96
C PHE A 13 -19.86 -13.51 -10.74
N ILE A 14 -20.30 -14.76 -10.75
CA ILE A 14 -20.13 -15.69 -9.64
C ILE A 14 -19.18 -16.81 -10.07
N GLY A 15 -18.10 -17.00 -9.31
CA GLY A 15 -17.14 -18.06 -9.53
C GLY A 15 -17.63 -19.43 -9.02
N ASN A 16 -16.96 -20.47 -9.47
CA ASN A 16 -17.14 -21.82 -8.92
C ASN A 16 -16.30 -22.01 -7.62
N LYS A 17 -16.42 -23.14 -6.97
CA LYS A 17 -15.68 -23.47 -5.74
C LYS A 17 -14.16 -23.38 -5.92
N ALA A 18 -13.63 -23.76 -7.08
CA ALA A 18 -12.20 -23.71 -7.37
C ALA A 18 -11.70 -22.26 -7.48
N PHE A 19 -12.49 -21.38 -8.11
CA PHE A 19 -12.22 -19.95 -8.17
C PHE A 19 -12.12 -19.34 -6.78
N TYR A 20 -13.12 -19.53 -5.93
CA TYR A 20 -13.09 -18.98 -4.56
C TYR A 20 -11.98 -19.56 -3.70
N ARG A 21 -11.64 -20.85 -3.88
CA ARG A 21 -10.50 -21.45 -3.18
C ARG A 21 -9.18 -20.77 -3.57
N LYS A 22 -8.96 -20.49 -4.87
CA LYS A 22 -7.77 -19.77 -5.35
C LYS A 22 -7.78 -18.31 -4.86
N LEU A 23 -8.92 -17.64 -4.97
CA LEU A 23 -9.12 -16.27 -4.50
C LEU A 23 -8.75 -16.13 -3.02
N PHE A 24 -9.36 -16.92 -2.14
CA PHE A 24 -9.10 -16.84 -0.70
C PHE A 24 -7.67 -17.26 -0.32
N ALA A 25 -7.09 -18.22 -1.03
CA ALA A 25 -5.70 -18.64 -0.81
C ALA A 25 -4.69 -17.48 -1.06
N VAL A 26 -4.99 -16.57 -2.00
CA VAL A 26 -4.14 -15.41 -2.30
C VAL A 26 -4.55 -14.20 -1.45
N MET A 27 -5.83 -13.87 -1.40
CA MET A 27 -6.35 -12.66 -0.78
C MET A 27 -6.21 -12.66 0.75
N LEU A 28 -6.59 -13.77 1.40
CA LEU A 28 -6.70 -13.81 2.85
C LEU A 28 -5.36 -13.59 3.58
N PRO A 29 -4.25 -14.21 3.15
CA PRO A 29 -2.94 -13.91 3.75
C PRO A 29 -2.52 -12.45 3.58
N ILE A 30 -2.77 -11.84 2.41
CA ILE A 30 -2.45 -10.44 2.15
C ILE A 30 -3.31 -9.52 3.04
N LEU A 31 -4.60 -9.82 3.16
CA LEU A 31 -5.52 -9.08 4.02
C LEU A 31 -5.09 -9.13 5.49
N ILE A 32 -4.83 -10.34 6.00
CA ILE A 32 -4.38 -10.54 7.38
C ILE A 32 -3.07 -9.77 7.64
N GLN A 33 -2.11 -9.85 6.73
CA GLN A 33 -0.84 -9.12 6.83
C GLN A 33 -1.09 -7.60 6.90
N ASN A 34 -1.90 -7.05 6.02
CA ASN A 34 -2.20 -5.61 5.97
C ASN A 34 -2.90 -5.14 7.25
N VAL A 35 -3.91 -5.86 7.72
CA VAL A 35 -4.65 -5.52 8.95
C VAL A 35 -3.72 -5.55 10.16
N ILE A 36 -2.91 -6.61 10.31
CA ILE A 36 -1.97 -6.73 11.45
C ILE A 36 -0.92 -5.63 11.40
N THR A 37 -0.34 -5.34 10.22
CA THR A 37 0.66 -4.27 10.08
C THR A 37 0.09 -2.91 10.46
N ASN A 38 -1.12 -2.57 10.02
CA ASN A 38 -1.76 -1.30 10.39
C ASN A 38 -2.09 -1.23 11.88
N PHE A 39 -2.58 -2.32 12.47
CA PHE A 39 -2.87 -2.37 13.91
C PHE A 39 -1.60 -2.17 14.76
N VAL A 40 -0.48 -2.76 14.35
CA VAL A 40 0.78 -2.61 15.07
C VAL A 40 1.37 -1.22 14.92
N SER A 41 1.29 -0.63 13.73
CA SER A 41 1.68 0.78 13.55
C SER A 41 0.91 1.71 14.49
N LEU A 42 -0.36 1.41 14.75
CA LEU A 42 -1.14 2.13 15.76
C LEU A 42 -0.59 1.91 17.18
N LEU A 43 -0.28 0.67 17.55
CA LEU A 43 0.30 0.34 18.87
C LEU A 43 1.68 0.99 19.06
N ASP A 44 2.53 0.98 18.04
CA ASP A 44 3.84 1.63 18.08
C ASP A 44 3.70 3.14 18.35
N ASN A 45 2.77 3.81 17.67
CA ASN A 45 2.49 5.22 17.90
C ASN A 45 1.99 5.49 19.33
N VAL A 46 1.14 4.62 19.88
CA VAL A 46 0.66 4.73 21.25
C VAL A 46 1.81 4.54 22.26
N MET A 47 2.69 3.55 22.03
CA MET A 47 3.82 3.27 22.93
C MET A 47 4.84 4.41 22.90
N VAL A 48 5.18 4.95 21.73
CA VAL A 48 6.08 6.11 21.61
C VAL A 48 5.43 7.36 22.21
N GLY A 49 4.12 7.53 22.05
CA GLY A 49 3.36 8.66 22.64
C GLY A 49 3.42 8.70 24.17
N GLN A 50 3.65 7.55 24.85
CA GLN A 50 3.85 7.51 26.31
C GLN A 50 5.21 8.03 26.77
N VAL A 51 6.18 8.19 25.85
CA VAL A 51 7.51 8.74 26.17
C VAL A 51 7.47 10.27 26.30
N GLY A 52 6.61 10.93 25.53
CA GLY A 52 6.43 12.39 25.55
C GLY A 52 6.01 12.95 24.21
N THR A 53 5.62 14.21 24.19
CA THR A 53 5.09 14.86 22.98
C THR A 53 6.18 15.19 21.97
N GLU A 54 7.34 15.72 22.41
CA GLU A 54 8.49 16.00 21.55
C GLU A 54 9.05 14.72 20.91
N PRO A 55 9.32 13.63 21.66
CA PRO A 55 9.72 12.35 21.10
C PRO A 55 8.73 11.81 20.06
N MET A 56 7.43 11.86 20.37
CA MET A 56 6.38 11.38 19.46
C MET A 56 6.35 12.17 18.15
N SER A 57 6.47 13.49 18.25
CA SER A 57 6.48 14.38 17.08
C SER A 57 7.70 14.13 16.19
N GLY A 58 8.88 13.96 16.79
CA GLY A 58 10.10 13.63 16.06
C GLY A 58 10.00 12.30 15.32
N VAL A 59 9.49 11.26 15.96
CA VAL A 59 9.24 9.95 15.35
C VAL A 59 8.21 10.04 14.21
N ALA A 60 7.14 10.81 14.39
CA ALA A 60 6.11 10.97 13.37
C ALA A 60 6.65 11.61 12.08
N ILE A 61 7.51 12.65 12.21
CA ILE A 61 8.17 13.29 11.06
C ILE A 61 9.06 12.29 10.31
N VAL A 62 9.90 11.53 11.02
CA VAL A 62 10.77 10.53 10.41
C VAL A 62 9.96 9.42 9.73
N ASN A 63 8.89 8.96 10.36
CA ASN A 63 8.01 7.95 9.76
C ASN A 63 7.34 8.46 8.47
N GLN A 64 7.00 9.75 8.37
CA GLN A 64 6.50 10.34 7.12
C GLN A 64 7.56 10.32 6.01
N LEU A 65 8.82 10.59 6.33
CA LEU A 65 9.93 10.49 5.36
C LEU A 65 10.18 9.02 4.94
N LEU A 66 10.16 8.09 5.89
CA LEU A 66 10.28 6.65 5.61
C LEU A 66 9.10 6.10 4.81
N PHE A 67 7.91 6.67 4.98
CA PHE A 67 6.74 6.32 4.17
C PHE A 67 6.99 6.59 2.67
N VAL A 68 7.62 7.72 2.33
CA VAL A 68 8.00 8.03 0.95
C VAL A 68 9.00 6.99 0.41
N PHE A 69 9.99 6.59 1.22
CA PHE A 69 10.90 5.49 0.87
C PHE A 69 10.15 4.18 0.59
N ASN A 70 9.21 3.81 1.46
CA ASN A 70 8.40 2.60 1.30
C ASN A 70 7.58 2.63 0.00
N LEU A 71 6.99 3.78 -0.35
CA LEU A 71 6.27 3.98 -1.62
C LEU A 71 7.18 3.84 -2.83
N CYS A 72 8.41 4.38 -2.75
CA CYS A 72 9.40 4.24 -3.84
C CYS A 72 9.82 2.79 -4.05
N ILE A 73 10.03 2.01 -2.98
CA ILE A 73 10.28 0.57 -3.08
C ILE A 73 9.07 -0.13 -3.69
N PHE A 74 7.87 0.12 -3.20
CA PHE A 74 6.65 -0.53 -3.70
C PHE A 74 6.40 -0.20 -5.18
N GLY A 75 6.40 1.07 -5.55
CA GLY A 75 6.21 1.52 -6.93
C GLY A 75 7.32 1.06 -7.87
N GLY A 76 8.59 1.11 -7.41
CA GLY A 76 9.74 0.66 -8.18
C GLY A 76 9.70 -0.84 -8.50
N LEU A 77 9.35 -1.68 -7.52
CA LEU A 77 9.23 -3.13 -7.73
C LEU A 77 8.00 -3.51 -8.54
N ALA A 78 6.99 -2.65 -8.59
CA ALA A 78 5.72 -2.90 -9.25
C ALA A 78 5.85 -3.22 -10.74
N GLY A 79 6.74 -2.51 -11.44
CA GLY A 79 7.01 -2.74 -12.87
C GLY A 79 7.56 -4.12 -13.15
N ALA A 80 8.56 -4.55 -12.38
CA ALA A 80 9.11 -5.91 -12.48
C ALA A 80 8.08 -6.97 -12.07
N GLY A 81 7.20 -6.66 -11.10
CA GLY A 81 6.16 -7.55 -10.61
C GLY A 81 5.14 -7.96 -11.68
N ILE A 82 4.83 -7.09 -12.63
CA ILE A 82 3.97 -7.42 -13.77
C ILE A 82 4.57 -8.58 -14.56
N PHE A 83 5.86 -8.48 -14.88
CA PHE A 83 6.57 -9.53 -15.62
C PHE A 83 6.74 -10.80 -14.79
N THR A 84 7.04 -10.68 -13.49
CA THR A 84 7.18 -11.85 -12.59
C THR A 84 5.91 -12.69 -12.60
N ALA A 85 4.73 -12.07 -12.45
CA ALA A 85 3.45 -12.79 -12.46
C ALA A 85 3.19 -13.45 -13.82
N GLN A 86 3.49 -12.77 -14.92
CA GLN A 86 3.30 -13.31 -16.26
C GLN A 86 4.31 -14.43 -16.60
N PHE A 87 5.60 -14.29 -16.27
CA PHE A 87 6.59 -15.37 -16.44
C PHE A 87 6.22 -16.61 -15.61
N TYR A 88 5.76 -16.41 -14.39
CA TYR A 88 5.29 -17.52 -13.57
C TYR A 88 4.06 -18.21 -14.19
N GLY A 89 3.12 -17.44 -14.75
CA GLY A 89 1.97 -17.99 -15.47
C GLY A 89 2.36 -18.83 -16.70
N LYS A 90 3.46 -18.44 -17.39
CA LYS A 90 4.06 -19.17 -18.52
C LYS A 90 4.89 -20.39 -18.09
N ASP A 91 5.07 -20.63 -16.78
CA ASP A 91 6.00 -21.62 -16.19
C ASP A 91 7.48 -21.35 -16.52
N ASP A 92 7.81 -20.09 -16.83
CA ASP A 92 9.18 -19.64 -17.11
C ASP A 92 9.90 -19.18 -15.84
N HIS A 93 10.51 -20.12 -15.14
CA HIS A 93 11.27 -19.85 -13.91
C HIS A 93 12.55 -19.04 -14.14
N ASN A 94 13.10 -19.02 -15.37
CA ASN A 94 14.26 -18.20 -15.70
C ASN A 94 13.84 -16.73 -15.82
N GLY A 95 12.71 -16.43 -16.47
CA GLY A 95 12.16 -15.10 -16.52
C GLY A 95 11.80 -14.57 -15.13
N VAL A 96 11.22 -15.41 -14.25
CA VAL A 96 10.99 -15.04 -12.84
C VAL A 96 12.30 -14.70 -12.12
N ARG A 97 13.37 -15.47 -12.36
CA ARG A 97 14.71 -15.21 -11.80
C ARG A 97 15.28 -13.87 -12.26
N ASP A 98 15.17 -13.58 -13.55
CA ASP A 98 15.67 -12.34 -14.13
C ASP A 98 14.89 -11.11 -13.63
N THR A 99 13.58 -11.24 -13.48
CA THR A 99 12.79 -10.18 -12.84
C THR A 99 13.14 -9.99 -11.37
N MET A 100 13.44 -11.04 -10.62
CA MET A 100 13.93 -10.95 -9.24
C MET A 100 15.27 -10.22 -9.15
N ARG A 101 16.20 -10.49 -10.08
CA ARG A 101 17.48 -9.76 -10.21
C ARG A 101 17.24 -8.28 -10.49
N ALA A 102 16.33 -7.95 -11.42
CA ALA A 102 15.95 -6.57 -11.70
C ALA A 102 15.39 -5.87 -10.45
N LYS A 103 14.55 -6.55 -9.66
CA LYS A 103 14.04 -6.04 -8.39
C LYS A 103 15.16 -5.74 -7.39
N TYR A 104 16.20 -6.58 -7.32
CA TYR A 104 17.37 -6.31 -6.49
C TYR A 104 18.05 -5.00 -6.87
N TYR A 105 18.29 -4.76 -8.17
CA TYR A 105 18.91 -3.51 -8.62
C TYR A 105 18.06 -2.30 -8.29
N ILE A 106 16.74 -2.38 -8.50
CA ILE A 106 15.81 -1.30 -8.17
C ILE A 106 15.81 -1.05 -6.66
N ALA A 107 15.72 -2.09 -5.85
CA ALA A 107 15.66 -1.98 -4.39
C ALA A 107 16.96 -1.43 -3.80
N LEU A 108 18.12 -1.95 -4.22
CA LEU A 108 19.42 -1.48 -3.75
C LEU A 108 19.72 -0.06 -4.23
N GLY A 109 19.37 0.28 -5.48
CA GLY A 109 19.48 1.64 -6.01
C GLY A 109 18.60 2.62 -5.22
N SER A 110 17.38 2.23 -4.87
CA SER A 110 16.51 3.05 -4.02
C SER A 110 17.09 3.23 -2.61
N VAL A 111 17.60 2.17 -1.98
CA VAL A 111 18.27 2.27 -0.67
C VAL A 111 19.45 3.22 -0.73
N ALA A 112 20.33 3.08 -1.74
CA ALA A 112 21.50 3.93 -1.90
C ALA A 112 21.10 5.40 -2.10
N LEU A 113 20.09 5.66 -2.94
CA LEU A 113 19.59 7.00 -3.19
C LEU A 113 19.02 7.64 -1.91
N PHE A 114 18.15 6.93 -1.19
CA PHE A 114 17.53 7.46 0.02
C PHE A 114 18.52 7.63 1.16
N LEU A 115 19.48 6.71 1.33
CA LEU A 115 20.57 6.91 2.30
C LEU A 115 21.39 8.15 1.96
N LEU A 116 21.73 8.35 0.68
CA LEU A 116 22.45 9.55 0.25
C LEU A 116 21.66 10.83 0.56
N VAL A 117 20.36 10.84 0.20
CA VAL A 117 19.48 12.00 0.44
C VAL A 117 19.34 12.27 1.94
N PHE A 118 19.12 11.24 2.76
CA PHE A 118 18.93 11.42 4.20
C PHE A 118 20.22 11.79 4.94
N VAL A 119 21.36 11.27 4.51
CA VAL A 119 22.66 11.65 5.12
C VAL A 119 23.03 13.09 4.76
N LEU A 120 22.77 13.53 3.52
CA LEU A 120 23.13 14.89 3.07
C LEU A 120 22.11 15.95 3.48
N PHE A 121 20.82 15.61 3.48
CA PHE A 121 19.72 16.57 3.63
C PHE A 121 18.76 16.23 4.77
N GLY A 122 19.02 15.19 5.55
CA GLY A 122 18.08 14.68 6.57
C GLY A 122 17.68 15.73 7.58
N GLU A 123 18.62 16.52 8.08
CA GLU A 123 18.34 17.63 9.00
C GLU A 123 17.44 18.69 8.37
N ASN A 124 17.72 19.09 7.14
CA ASN A 124 16.92 20.07 6.40
C ASN A 124 15.51 19.53 6.12
N LEU A 125 15.40 18.25 5.77
CA LEU A 125 14.12 17.60 5.54
C LEU A 125 13.28 17.53 6.82
N ILE A 126 13.87 17.15 7.96
CA ILE A 126 13.19 17.12 9.24
C ILE A 126 12.77 18.53 9.66
N SER A 127 13.67 19.51 9.54
CA SER A 127 13.41 20.90 9.89
C SER A 127 12.32 21.54 9.04
N ALA A 128 12.16 21.12 7.77
CA ALA A 128 11.07 21.59 6.92
C ALA A 128 9.67 21.22 7.43
N PHE A 129 9.55 20.20 8.27
CA PHE A 129 8.30 19.83 8.93
C PHE A 129 8.09 20.51 10.30
N LEU A 130 9.16 21.12 10.86
CA LEU A 130 9.11 21.85 12.12
C LEU A 130 8.71 23.30 11.85
N HIS A 131 7.45 23.65 12.07
CA HIS A 131 6.95 25.02 11.90
C HIS A 131 6.83 25.69 13.28
N GLU A 132 7.16 26.98 13.34
CA GLU A 132 7.10 27.82 14.56
C GLU A 132 5.69 28.01 15.17
N GLY A 133 4.66 27.38 14.59
CA GLY A 133 3.27 27.46 15.04
C GLY A 133 2.85 26.48 16.12
N ASN A 134 3.73 25.62 16.60
CA ASN A 134 3.45 24.71 17.72
C ASN A 134 3.82 25.39 19.04
N GLU A 135 2.95 26.31 19.49
CA GLU A 135 3.09 26.95 20.81
C GLU A 135 3.20 25.88 21.90
N GLY A 136 4.40 25.80 22.54
CA GLY A 136 4.65 24.93 23.68
C GLY A 136 5.53 23.70 23.43
N LEU A 137 6.04 23.44 22.21
CA LEU A 137 6.98 22.36 21.92
C LEU A 137 8.42 22.90 21.79
N ASP A 138 9.38 22.23 22.40
CA ASP A 138 10.80 22.48 22.16
C ASP A 138 11.20 21.88 20.80
N LEU A 139 11.30 22.75 19.79
CA LEU A 139 11.68 22.37 18.43
C LEU A 139 13.09 21.75 18.38
N GLY A 140 13.99 22.22 19.25
CA GLY A 140 15.36 21.70 19.34
C GLY A 140 15.37 20.27 19.90
N ALA A 141 14.62 20.00 20.96
CA ALA A 141 14.45 18.68 21.52
C ALA A 141 13.79 17.72 20.53
N THR A 142 12.73 18.17 19.82
CA THR A 142 12.03 17.38 18.78
C THR A 142 12.98 17.02 17.64
N LEU A 143 13.80 17.96 17.16
CA LEU A 143 14.81 17.69 16.14
C LEU A 143 15.87 16.70 16.63
N GLY A 144 16.30 16.81 17.89
CA GLY A 144 17.25 15.88 18.52
C GLY A 144 16.70 14.45 18.51
N HIS A 145 15.48 14.25 19.01
CA HIS A 145 14.81 12.93 19.00
C HIS A 145 14.60 12.37 17.58
N ALA A 146 14.27 13.22 16.62
CA ALA A 146 14.14 12.81 15.22
C ALA A 146 15.49 12.36 14.64
N LYS A 147 16.59 13.05 14.92
CA LYS A 147 17.94 12.67 14.49
C LYS A 147 18.38 11.34 15.09
N ASP A 148 18.18 11.15 16.39
CA ASP A 148 18.52 9.91 17.08
C ASP A 148 17.74 8.72 16.53
N TYR A 149 16.44 8.94 16.26
CA TYR A 149 15.57 7.91 15.69
C TYR A 149 15.98 7.53 14.26
N ILE A 150 16.18 8.52 13.35
CA ILE A 150 16.52 8.25 11.96
C ILE A 150 17.90 7.60 11.79
N ALA A 151 18.87 7.95 12.65
CA ALA A 151 20.21 7.36 12.64
C ALA A 151 20.17 5.82 12.84
N VAL A 152 19.29 5.34 13.70
CA VAL A 152 19.06 3.90 13.90
C VAL A 152 18.23 3.33 12.74
N MET A 153 17.24 4.07 12.25
CA MET A 153 16.35 3.61 11.19
C MET A 153 17.04 3.42 9.83
N TYR A 154 18.23 3.99 9.59
CA TYR A 154 19.02 3.67 8.39
C TYR A 154 19.33 2.18 8.26
N PHE A 155 19.55 1.48 9.38
CA PHE A 155 19.86 0.06 9.37
C PHE A 155 18.70 -0.83 8.94
N GLN A 156 17.45 -0.39 9.04
CA GLN A 156 16.29 -1.15 8.57
C GLN A 156 16.10 -1.09 7.05
N MET A 157 16.64 -0.05 6.36
CA MET A 157 16.33 0.18 4.94
C MET A 157 16.76 -0.99 4.06
N LEU A 158 17.94 -1.54 4.31
CA LEU A 158 18.45 -2.67 3.56
C LEU A 158 17.65 -3.96 3.79
N PRO A 159 17.47 -4.47 5.03
CA PRO A 159 16.67 -5.67 5.26
C PRO A 159 15.21 -5.49 4.81
N PHE A 160 14.63 -4.31 4.96
CA PHE A 160 13.30 -4.02 4.42
C PHE A 160 13.25 -4.17 2.89
N ALA A 161 14.18 -3.55 2.16
CA ALA A 161 14.22 -3.60 0.70
C ALA A 161 14.41 -5.04 0.20
N VAL A 162 15.32 -5.81 0.81
CA VAL A 162 15.53 -7.22 0.49
C VAL A 162 14.27 -8.04 0.78
N THR A 163 13.64 -7.82 1.92
CA THR A 163 12.36 -8.48 2.27
C THR A 163 11.29 -8.20 1.21
N GLN A 164 11.19 -6.96 0.71
CA GLN A 164 10.22 -6.62 -0.33
C GLN A 164 10.51 -7.31 -1.68
N VAL A 165 11.78 -7.46 -2.06
CA VAL A 165 12.15 -8.23 -3.26
C VAL A 165 11.66 -9.67 -3.17
N TYR A 166 11.95 -10.35 -2.05
CA TYR A 166 11.50 -11.73 -1.85
C TYR A 166 9.99 -11.83 -1.72
N SER A 167 9.39 -11.03 -0.85
CA SER A 167 7.95 -11.10 -0.54
C SER A 167 7.09 -10.75 -1.75
N SER A 168 7.49 -9.77 -2.59
CA SER A 168 6.77 -9.47 -3.82
C SER A 168 6.88 -10.62 -4.81
N THR A 169 8.08 -11.19 -5.00
CA THR A 169 8.29 -12.31 -5.91
C THR A 169 7.50 -13.55 -5.46
N LEU A 170 7.52 -13.88 -4.18
CA LEU A 170 6.73 -14.99 -3.61
C LEU A 170 5.23 -14.79 -3.82
N ARG A 171 4.70 -13.58 -3.56
CA ARG A 171 3.27 -13.29 -3.80
C ARG A 171 2.89 -13.45 -5.26
N GLU A 172 3.70 -12.94 -6.17
CA GLU A 172 3.47 -13.01 -7.62
C GLU A 172 3.59 -14.44 -8.17
N THR A 173 4.35 -15.30 -7.49
CA THR A 173 4.40 -16.75 -7.76
C THR A 173 3.36 -17.56 -6.97
N GLY A 174 2.43 -16.89 -6.27
CA GLY A 174 1.31 -17.53 -5.57
C GLY A 174 1.60 -17.96 -4.13
N GLU A 175 2.84 -17.82 -3.63
CA GLU A 175 3.18 -18.12 -2.23
C GLU A 175 2.95 -16.88 -1.35
N THR A 176 1.71 -16.69 -0.90
CA THR A 176 1.30 -15.55 -0.09
C THR A 176 1.36 -15.82 1.42
N MET A 177 1.33 -17.10 1.81
CA MET A 177 1.32 -17.49 3.22
C MET A 177 2.62 -17.19 3.94
N LEU A 178 3.76 -17.35 3.26
CA LEU A 178 5.05 -17.09 3.89
C LEU A 178 5.30 -15.62 4.21
N PRO A 179 5.10 -14.66 3.29
CA PRO A 179 5.22 -13.24 3.61
C PRO A 179 4.31 -12.82 4.78
N MET A 180 3.07 -13.36 4.85
CA MET A 180 2.17 -13.12 5.97
C MET A 180 2.76 -13.64 7.30
N LYS A 181 3.21 -14.91 7.34
CA LYS A 181 3.78 -15.50 8.56
C LYS A 181 5.05 -14.77 9.04
N ALA A 182 5.92 -14.38 8.09
CA ALA A 182 7.12 -13.62 8.39
C ALA A 182 6.77 -12.22 8.95
N GLY A 183 5.78 -11.55 8.34
CA GLY A 183 5.28 -10.28 8.84
C GLY A 183 4.68 -10.38 10.25
N ILE A 184 3.87 -11.42 10.55
CA ILE A 184 3.33 -11.67 11.90
C ILE A 184 4.46 -11.89 12.91
N ALA A 185 5.47 -12.69 12.56
CA ALA A 185 6.62 -12.90 13.43
C ALA A 185 7.39 -11.59 13.71
N ALA A 186 7.61 -10.79 12.66
CA ALA A 186 8.26 -9.48 12.79
C ALA A 186 7.48 -8.54 13.71
N VAL A 187 6.16 -8.50 13.58
CA VAL A 187 5.26 -7.72 14.43
C VAL A 187 5.37 -8.14 15.89
N PHE A 188 5.36 -9.43 16.16
CA PHE A 188 5.51 -9.94 17.53
C PHE A 188 6.86 -9.54 18.13
N VAL A 189 7.95 -9.68 17.35
CA VAL A 189 9.29 -9.24 17.76
C VAL A 189 9.29 -7.73 18.04
N ASN A 190 8.72 -6.93 17.15
CA ASN A 190 8.65 -5.48 17.31
C ASN A 190 7.92 -5.08 18.60
N LEU A 191 6.74 -5.64 18.88
CA LEU A 191 5.97 -5.33 20.10
C LEU A 191 6.72 -5.71 21.38
N VAL A 192 7.33 -6.90 21.40
CA VAL A 192 8.08 -7.36 22.58
C VAL A 192 9.28 -6.45 22.84
N PHE A 193 10.08 -6.17 21.81
CA PHE A 193 11.27 -5.32 21.97
C PHE A 193 10.92 -3.85 22.19
N ASN A 194 9.81 -3.34 21.62
CA ASN A 194 9.29 -2.02 21.97
C ASN A 194 9.00 -1.92 23.47
N TYR A 195 8.27 -2.88 24.03
CA TYR A 195 7.96 -2.89 25.46
C TYR A 195 9.22 -2.94 26.33
N ILE A 196 10.20 -3.74 25.94
CA ILE A 196 11.47 -3.90 26.70
C ILE A 196 12.32 -2.64 26.59
N LEU A 197 12.56 -2.12 25.37
CA LEU A 197 13.57 -1.09 25.13
C LEU A 197 13.03 0.33 25.33
N ILE A 198 11.75 0.59 25.04
CA ILE A 198 11.15 1.91 25.30
C ILE A 198 11.08 2.17 26.80
N PHE A 199 10.58 1.18 27.57
CA PHE A 199 10.26 1.36 28.98
C PHE A 199 11.32 0.79 29.95
N GLY A 200 12.42 0.21 29.44
CA GLY A 200 13.49 -0.33 30.28
C GLY A 200 13.06 -1.51 31.14
N LYS A 201 12.32 -2.47 30.59
CA LYS A 201 11.84 -3.65 31.30
C LYS A 201 12.86 -4.80 31.24
N PHE A 202 12.72 -5.77 32.14
CA PHE A 202 13.59 -6.97 32.24
C PHE A 202 15.09 -6.67 32.36
N GLY A 203 15.45 -5.54 32.96
CA GLY A 203 16.85 -5.16 33.16
C GLY A 203 17.51 -4.43 31.97
N ALA A 204 16.76 -4.17 30.89
CA ALA A 204 17.23 -3.34 29.80
C ALA A 204 17.17 -1.85 30.18
N PRO A 205 18.04 -0.99 29.60
CA PRO A 205 17.94 0.45 29.81
C PRO A 205 16.70 1.00 29.11
N ALA A 206 16.05 2.02 29.68
CA ALA A 206 14.96 2.76 29.03
C ALA A 206 15.54 3.69 27.97
N LEU A 207 15.43 3.29 26.71
CA LEU A 207 16.01 4.00 25.56
C LEU A 207 14.99 4.93 24.85
N GLY A 208 13.72 4.95 25.27
CA GLY A 208 12.70 5.79 24.67
C GLY A 208 12.57 5.58 23.16
N VAL A 209 12.68 6.66 22.38
CA VAL A 209 12.54 6.61 20.90
C VAL A 209 13.62 5.79 20.21
N VAL A 210 14.84 5.79 20.73
CA VAL A 210 15.93 4.96 20.22
C VAL A 210 15.60 3.48 20.40
N GLY A 211 14.98 3.13 21.53
CA GLY A 211 14.48 1.79 21.81
C GLY A 211 13.43 1.33 20.79
N ALA A 212 12.51 2.22 20.41
CA ALA A 212 11.52 1.96 19.37
C ALA A 212 12.18 1.72 18.00
N ALA A 213 13.17 2.53 17.64
CA ALA A 213 13.94 2.35 16.41
C ALA A 213 14.66 1.01 16.37
N ILE A 214 15.36 0.63 17.46
CA ILE A 214 16.06 -0.65 17.56
C ILE A 214 15.09 -1.82 17.43
N ALA A 215 13.94 -1.77 18.10
CA ALA A 215 12.92 -2.82 18.02
C ALA A 215 12.41 -2.99 16.57
N THR A 216 12.19 -1.87 15.86
CA THR A 216 11.80 -1.88 14.45
C THR A 216 12.89 -2.48 13.55
N VAL A 217 14.15 -2.09 13.73
CA VAL A 217 15.28 -2.65 13.00
C VAL A 217 15.40 -4.16 13.23
N LEU A 218 15.34 -4.62 14.48
CA LEU A 218 15.40 -6.05 14.82
C LEU A 218 14.27 -6.83 14.14
N SER A 219 13.04 -6.31 14.18
CA SER A 219 11.89 -6.95 13.54
C SER A 219 12.08 -7.10 12.03
N ARG A 220 12.67 -6.11 11.35
CA ARG A 220 12.97 -6.18 9.92
C ARG A 220 14.06 -7.20 9.59
N PHE A 221 15.08 -7.34 10.42
CA PHE A 221 16.08 -8.41 10.26
C PHE A 221 15.47 -9.80 10.46
N VAL A 222 14.58 -9.97 11.42
CA VAL A 222 13.88 -11.24 11.64
C VAL A 222 12.98 -11.58 10.46
N GLU A 223 12.19 -10.62 9.96
CA GLU A 223 11.35 -10.80 8.76
C GLU A 223 12.19 -11.23 7.56
N CYS A 224 13.27 -10.50 7.30
CA CYS A 224 14.21 -10.77 6.21
C CYS A 224 14.81 -12.18 6.33
N ALA A 225 15.29 -12.55 7.50
CA ALA A 225 15.90 -13.86 7.76
C ALA A 225 14.89 -15.00 7.53
N ILE A 226 13.65 -14.86 7.99
CA ILE A 226 12.59 -15.87 7.81
C ILE A 226 12.30 -16.04 6.31
N VAL A 227 12.09 -14.95 5.58
CA VAL A 227 11.71 -15.00 4.17
C VAL A 227 12.83 -15.58 3.33
N ILE A 228 14.08 -15.14 3.52
CA ILE A 228 15.25 -15.66 2.80
C ILE A 228 15.46 -17.15 3.12
N THR A 229 15.55 -17.50 4.41
CA THR A 229 15.89 -18.87 4.82
C THR A 229 14.84 -19.84 4.32
N TRP A 230 13.57 -19.52 4.44
CA TRP A 230 12.49 -20.39 3.97
C TRP A 230 12.52 -20.56 2.44
N THR A 231 12.68 -19.47 1.70
CA THR A 231 12.70 -19.51 0.23
C THR A 231 13.86 -20.40 -0.28
N HIS A 232 15.04 -20.27 0.33
CA HIS A 232 16.21 -21.09 -0.04
C HIS A 232 16.12 -22.55 0.44
N ARG A 233 15.38 -22.84 1.50
CA ARG A 233 15.15 -24.22 1.96
C ARG A 233 14.11 -24.96 1.12
N HIS A 234 13.18 -24.24 0.49
CA HIS A 234 12.09 -24.82 -0.31
C HIS A 234 12.30 -24.57 -1.81
N LYS A 235 13.49 -24.92 -2.32
CA LYS A 235 13.88 -24.73 -3.73
C LYS A 235 12.96 -25.45 -4.71
N GLU A 236 12.39 -26.59 -4.34
CA GLU A 236 11.46 -27.34 -5.18
C GLU A 236 10.17 -26.55 -5.48
N ARG A 237 9.68 -25.77 -4.50
CA ARG A 237 8.55 -24.87 -4.66
C ARG A 237 8.93 -23.55 -5.34
N ASN A 238 10.14 -23.07 -5.03
CA ASN A 238 10.65 -21.79 -5.47
C ASN A 238 11.80 -21.99 -6.47
N ARG A 239 11.51 -22.65 -7.61
CA ARG A 239 12.53 -22.99 -8.62
C ARG A 239 13.30 -21.77 -9.13
N PHE A 240 12.69 -20.59 -9.13
CA PHE A 240 13.33 -19.34 -9.53
C PHE A 240 14.54 -18.96 -8.67
N ILE A 241 14.61 -19.46 -7.40
CA ILE A 241 15.73 -19.11 -6.50
C ILE A 241 17.02 -19.86 -6.85
N VAL A 242 16.91 -20.98 -7.57
CA VAL A 242 18.08 -21.77 -7.97
C VAL A 242 18.90 -21.01 -9.00
N GLY A 243 20.16 -20.69 -8.69
CA GLY A 243 21.06 -19.94 -9.57
C GLY A 243 20.77 -18.43 -9.67
N VAL A 244 19.94 -17.86 -8.79
CA VAL A 244 19.62 -16.42 -8.83
C VAL A 244 20.88 -15.55 -8.65
N TYR A 245 21.83 -16.01 -7.85
CA TYR A 245 23.08 -15.30 -7.55
C TYR A 245 24.29 -15.75 -8.38
N GLU A 246 24.15 -16.77 -9.24
CA GLU A 246 25.25 -17.22 -10.09
C GLU A 246 25.65 -16.14 -11.11
N THR A 247 24.67 -15.47 -11.66
CA THR A 247 24.90 -14.30 -12.50
C THR A 247 23.88 -13.24 -12.11
N MET A 248 24.33 -12.02 -11.85
CA MET A 248 23.39 -10.90 -11.61
C MET A 248 22.97 -10.20 -12.92
N ARG A 249 23.15 -10.88 -14.07
CA ARG A 249 22.78 -10.32 -15.38
C ARG A 249 21.26 -10.33 -15.54
N VAL A 250 20.74 -9.22 -16.06
CA VAL A 250 19.34 -9.08 -16.50
C VAL A 250 19.37 -8.81 -18.00
N PRO A 251 18.58 -9.50 -18.83
CA PRO A 251 18.51 -9.21 -20.26
C PRO A 251 18.20 -7.73 -20.50
N PRO A 252 18.96 -7.02 -21.36
CA PRO A 252 18.80 -5.57 -21.53
C PRO A 252 17.40 -5.17 -21.98
N GLU A 253 16.77 -6.00 -22.81
CA GLU A 253 15.41 -5.72 -23.29
C GLU A 253 14.38 -5.83 -22.17
N LEU A 254 14.49 -6.86 -21.33
CA LEU A 254 13.66 -7.01 -20.13
C LEU A 254 13.87 -5.82 -19.17
N ALA A 255 15.14 -5.43 -18.94
CA ALA A 255 15.46 -4.29 -18.09
C ALA A 255 14.83 -3.00 -18.62
N ARG A 256 14.93 -2.74 -19.94
CA ARG A 256 14.32 -1.59 -20.61
C ARG A 256 12.79 -1.58 -20.44
N GLN A 257 12.16 -2.73 -20.62
CA GLN A 257 10.72 -2.86 -20.49
C GLN A 257 10.25 -2.69 -19.04
N ILE A 258 10.98 -3.25 -18.07
CA ILE A 258 10.70 -3.07 -16.63
C ILE A 258 10.76 -1.58 -16.28
N VAL A 259 11.79 -0.85 -16.73
CA VAL A 259 11.89 0.60 -16.49
C VAL A 259 10.76 1.35 -17.19
N ARG A 260 10.47 1.04 -18.45
CA ARG A 260 9.40 1.71 -19.22
C ARG A 260 8.02 1.53 -18.58
N LEU A 261 7.71 0.34 -18.05
CA LEU A 261 6.44 0.08 -17.39
C LEU A 261 6.46 0.47 -15.90
N GLY A 262 7.61 0.40 -15.24
CA GLY A 262 7.76 0.72 -13.82
C GLY A 262 7.82 2.21 -13.53
N ALA A 263 8.46 3.02 -14.38
CA ALA A 263 8.58 4.45 -14.14
C ALA A 263 7.23 5.17 -13.99
N PRO A 264 6.21 4.94 -14.84
CA PRO A 264 4.90 5.53 -14.62
C PRO A 264 4.24 5.10 -13.30
N LEU A 265 4.48 3.85 -12.85
CA LEU A 265 3.93 3.37 -11.58
C LEU A 265 4.63 4.01 -10.38
N LEU A 266 5.96 4.16 -10.43
CA LEU A 266 6.70 4.87 -9.38
C LEU A 266 6.25 6.33 -9.27
N ILE A 267 6.12 7.03 -10.40
CA ILE A 267 5.64 8.40 -10.43
C ILE A 267 4.19 8.46 -9.92
N ASN A 268 3.37 7.46 -10.26
CA ASN A 268 1.99 7.37 -9.76
C ASN A 268 1.93 7.34 -8.23
N GLU A 269 2.72 6.48 -7.58
CA GLU A 269 2.74 6.38 -6.12
C GLU A 269 3.15 7.70 -5.44
N LEU A 270 4.17 8.38 -5.98
CA LEU A 270 4.62 9.67 -5.47
C LEU A 270 3.57 10.77 -5.64
N LEU A 271 2.97 10.88 -6.83
CA LEU A 271 1.95 11.89 -7.10
C LEU A 271 0.64 11.59 -6.37
N TRP A 272 0.28 10.32 -6.21
CA TRP A 272 -0.86 9.93 -5.40
C TRP A 272 -0.69 10.38 -3.94
N SER A 273 0.46 10.10 -3.35
CA SER A 273 0.78 10.54 -1.98
C SER A 273 0.74 12.07 -1.84
N GLY A 274 1.38 12.79 -2.77
CA GLY A 274 1.34 14.25 -2.82
C GLY A 274 -0.08 14.81 -3.01
N GLY A 275 -0.88 14.15 -3.86
CA GLY A 275 -2.28 14.50 -4.10
C GLY A 275 -3.15 14.36 -2.84
N MET A 276 -2.96 13.28 -2.08
CA MET A 276 -3.66 13.07 -0.81
C MET A 276 -3.29 14.12 0.24
N ALA A 277 -2.00 14.48 0.32
CA ALA A 277 -1.55 15.55 1.20
C ALA A 277 -2.18 16.90 0.81
N MET A 278 -2.26 17.21 -0.49
CA MET A 278 -2.87 18.43 -1.00
C MET A 278 -4.39 18.47 -0.73
N LEU A 279 -5.09 17.36 -0.86
CA LEU A 279 -6.51 17.26 -0.49
C LEU A 279 -6.71 17.53 1.01
N ASN A 280 -5.89 16.93 1.86
CA ASN A 280 -5.93 17.19 3.30
C ASN A 280 -5.65 18.67 3.61
N GLN A 281 -4.72 19.31 2.88
CA GLN A 281 -4.46 20.75 2.99
C GLN A 281 -5.70 21.59 2.59
N CYS A 282 -6.42 21.20 1.54
CA CYS A 282 -7.67 21.88 1.17
C CYS A 282 -8.75 21.77 2.27
N TYR A 283 -8.85 20.62 2.93
CA TYR A 283 -9.78 20.42 4.04
C TYR A 283 -9.37 21.22 5.29
N SER A 284 -8.07 21.30 5.58
CA SER A 284 -7.54 22.01 6.75
C SER A 284 -7.85 23.51 6.75
N MET A 285 -8.11 24.10 5.59
CA MET A 285 -8.53 25.51 5.47
C MET A 285 -9.87 25.81 6.16
N ARG A 286 -10.65 24.79 6.55
CA ARG A 286 -11.92 24.93 7.27
C ARG A 286 -11.77 24.98 8.79
N GLY A 287 -10.55 24.86 9.33
CA GLY A 287 -10.24 25.00 10.74
C GLY A 287 -9.57 23.77 11.37
N LEU A 288 -9.04 23.96 12.57
CA LEU A 288 -8.29 22.91 13.29
C LEU A 288 -9.15 21.72 13.70
N GLU A 289 -10.43 21.95 14.04
CA GLU A 289 -11.37 20.86 14.35
C GLU A 289 -11.55 19.92 13.15
N VAL A 290 -11.57 20.48 11.94
CA VAL A 290 -11.65 19.71 10.69
C VAL A 290 -10.42 18.84 10.49
N VAL A 291 -9.23 19.37 10.78
CA VAL A 291 -7.98 18.57 10.70
C VAL A 291 -8.05 17.37 11.62
N SER A 292 -8.51 17.57 12.86
CA SER A 292 -8.68 16.51 13.84
C SER A 292 -9.70 15.47 13.39
N ALA A 293 -10.85 15.90 12.87
CA ALA A 293 -11.88 15.01 12.34
C ALA A 293 -11.41 14.22 11.11
N CYS A 294 -10.69 14.86 10.18
CA CYS A 294 -10.07 14.20 9.03
C CYS A 294 -9.06 13.14 9.46
N ASN A 295 -8.22 13.42 10.46
CA ASN A 295 -7.23 12.47 10.96
C ASN A 295 -7.89 11.24 11.59
N ILE A 296 -8.93 11.43 12.40
CA ILE A 296 -9.70 10.32 12.98
C ILE A 296 -10.37 9.51 11.87
N SER A 297 -11.07 10.18 10.96
CA SER A 297 -11.77 9.53 9.85
C SER A 297 -10.82 8.75 8.94
N SER A 298 -9.69 9.34 8.55
CA SER A 298 -8.70 8.66 7.69
C SER A 298 -8.04 7.47 8.37
N THR A 299 -7.68 7.58 9.65
CA THR A 299 -7.09 6.48 10.43
C THR A 299 -8.03 5.28 10.48
N VAL A 300 -9.31 5.53 10.78
CA VAL A 300 -10.34 4.49 10.81
C VAL A 300 -10.55 3.92 9.41
N SER A 301 -10.74 4.77 8.40
CA SER A 301 -10.99 4.33 7.01
C SER A 301 -9.86 3.47 6.46
N ASN A 302 -8.59 3.75 6.78
CA ASN A 302 -7.44 2.97 6.34
C ASN A 302 -7.48 1.50 6.80
N LEU A 303 -8.03 1.21 7.99
CA LEU A 303 -8.21 -0.16 8.46
C LEU A 303 -9.20 -0.93 7.56
N PHE A 304 -10.27 -0.29 7.16
CA PHE A 304 -11.29 -0.91 6.30
C PHE A 304 -10.87 -1.00 4.83
N LEU A 305 -10.06 -0.04 4.34
CA LEU A 305 -9.49 -0.05 2.98
C LEU A 305 -8.51 -1.21 2.73
N CYS A 306 -7.96 -1.84 3.78
CA CYS A 306 -7.11 -3.03 3.65
C CYS A 306 -7.77 -4.13 2.81
N ALA A 307 -9.09 -4.28 2.88
CA ALA A 307 -9.83 -5.26 2.10
C ALA A 307 -9.74 -4.97 0.59
N ALA A 308 -9.97 -3.71 0.18
CA ALA A 308 -9.89 -3.29 -1.21
C ALA A 308 -8.46 -3.40 -1.77
N LEU A 309 -7.45 -2.98 -0.98
CA LEU A 309 -6.04 -3.09 -1.36
C LEU A 309 -5.59 -4.54 -1.53
N SER A 310 -6.05 -5.43 -0.64
CA SER A 310 -5.75 -6.86 -0.73
C SER A 310 -6.39 -7.50 -1.96
N MET A 311 -7.59 -7.06 -2.34
CA MET A 311 -8.24 -7.48 -3.57
C MET A 311 -7.48 -6.98 -4.81
N GLY A 312 -7.04 -5.73 -4.83
CA GLY A 312 -6.21 -5.20 -5.92
C GLY A 312 -4.96 -6.05 -6.17
N ASN A 313 -4.19 -6.33 -5.11
CA ASN A 313 -3.01 -7.21 -5.21
C ASN A 313 -3.38 -8.62 -5.68
N THR A 314 -4.51 -9.17 -5.24
CA THR A 314 -5.00 -10.48 -5.67
C THR A 314 -5.32 -10.51 -7.17
N VAL A 315 -5.94 -9.45 -7.67
CA VAL A 315 -6.19 -9.27 -9.12
C VAL A 315 -4.87 -9.23 -9.90
N ALA A 316 -3.90 -8.43 -9.44
CA ALA A 316 -2.58 -8.35 -10.10
C ALA A 316 -1.92 -9.74 -10.23
N ILE A 317 -2.02 -10.57 -9.20
CA ILE A 317 -1.42 -11.91 -9.19
C ILE A 317 -2.21 -12.86 -10.09
N ILE A 318 -3.52 -13.01 -9.87
CA ILE A 318 -4.33 -14.01 -10.59
C ILE A 318 -4.43 -13.68 -12.08
N VAL A 319 -4.75 -12.42 -12.39
CA VAL A 319 -4.89 -11.97 -13.79
C VAL A 319 -3.53 -11.96 -14.49
N GLY A 320 -2.46 -11.48 -13.82
CA GLY A 320 -1.11 -11.49 -14.38
C GLY A 320 -0.66 -12.90 -14.76
N GLN A 321 -0.88 -13.90 -13.90
CA GLN A 321 -0.57 -15.30 -14.19
C GLN A 321 -1.36 -15.85 -15.38
N LEU A 322 -2.65 -15.54 -15.49
CA LEU A 322 -3.49 -15.99 -16.60
C LEU A 322 -3.07 -15.34 -17.94
N LEU A 323 -2.72 -14.06 -17.92
CA LEU A 323 -2.20 -13.37 -19.10
C LEU A 323 -0.87 -14.00 -19.57
N GLY A 324 0.03 -14.31 -18.62
CA GLY A 324 1.30 -14.96 -18.91
C GLY A 324 1.14 -16.37 -19.45
N ALA A 325 0.17 -17.14 -18.93
CA ALA A 325 -0.19 -18.47 -19.43
C ALA A 325 -0.83 -18.45 -20.84
N GLY A 326 -1.15 -17.28 -21.38
CA GLY A 326 -1.85 -17.16 -22.65
C GLY A 326 -3.36 -17.44 -22.57
N GLU A 327 -3.91 -17.64 -21.38
CA GLU A 327 -5.33 -17.92 -21.14
C GLU A 327 -6.16 -16.61 -21.15
N LEU A 328 -6.12 -15.87 -22.26
CA LEU A 328 -6.61 -14.48 -22.32
C LEU A 328 -8.12 -14.36 -22.05
N GLU A 329 -8.95 -15.22 -22.62
CA GLU A 329 -10.42 -15.17 -22.38
C GLU A 329 -10.77 -15.57 -20.94
N ARG A 330 -10.03 -16.50 -20.37
CA ARG A 330 -10.18 -16.87 -18.96
C ARG A 330 -9.74 -15.73 -18.03
N ALA A 331 -8.67 -14.99 -18.38
CA ALA A 331 -8.27 -13.80 -17.67
C ALA A 331 -9.38 -12.76 -17.59
N VAL A 332 -10.09 -12.51 -18.72
CA VAL A 332 -11.23 -11.59 -18.77
C VAL A 332 -12.43 -12.09 -17.95
N ASP A 333 -12.69 -13.39 -17.96
CA ASP A 333 -13.81 -13.97 -17.19
C ASP A 333 -13.53 -13.96 -15.69
N GLU A 334 -12.31 -14.36 -15.26
CA GLU A 334 -11.90 -14.32 -13.86
C GLU A 334 -11.78 -12.89 -13.33
N ASP A 335 -11.24 -11.95 -14.12
CA ASP A 335 -11.16 -10.52 -13.75
C ASP A 335 -12.54 -9.94 -13.44
N ARG A 336 -13.54 -10.21 -14.27
CA ARG A 336 -14.91 -9.77 -14.03
C ARG A 336 -15.48 -10.30 -12.71
N LYS A 337 -15.20 -11.56 -12.39
CA LYS A 337 -15.63 -12.21 -11.12
C LYS A 337 -14.88 -11.60 -9.93
N LEU A 338 -13.59 -11.31 -10.09
CA LEU A 338 -12.77 -10.65 -9.07
C LEU A 338 -13.27 -9.23 -8.77
N ILE A 339 -13.59 -8.45 -9.80
CA ILE A 339 -14.19 -7.11 -9.65
C ILE A 339 -15.52 -7.21 -8.91
N ALA A 340 -16.42 -8.11 -9.32
CA ALA A 340 -17.72 -8.29 -8.69
C ALA A 340 -17.58 -8.69 -7.21
N PHE A 341 -16.67 -9.61 -6.91
CA PHE A 341 -16.41 -10.03 -5.53
C PHE A 341 -15.80 -8.89 -4.71
N SER A 342 -14.87 -8.11 -5.26
CA SER A 342 -14.26 -6.96 -4.60
C SER A 342 -15.29 -5.92 -4.18
N VAL A 343 -16.22 -5.59 -5.10
CA VAL A 343 -17.32 -4.67 -4.82
C VAL A 343 -18.25 -5.22 -3.74
N ALA A 344 -18.63 -6.50 -3.83
CA ALA A 344 -19.50 -7.14 -2.83
C ALA A 344 -18.84 -7.18 -1.44
N LEU A 345 -17.57 -7.59 -1.37
CA LEU A 345 -16.79 -7.58 -0.13
C LEU A 345 -16.71 -6.18 0.49
N SER A 346 -16.35 -5.19 -0.32
CA SER A 346 -16.21 -3.81 0.17
C SER A 346 -17.56 -3.17 0.52
N THR A 347 -18.65 -3.62 -0.08
CA THR A 347 -20.01 -3.25 0.37
C THR A 347 -20.27 -3.78 1.77
N CYS A 348 -19.97 -5.05 2.04
CA CYS A 348 -20.11 -5.63 3.39
C CYS A 348 -19.22 -4.91 4.39
N VAL A 349 -17.96 -4.65 4.03
CA VAL A 349 -17.00 -3.90 4.87
C VAL A 349 -17.49 -2.48 5.12
N GLY A 350 -18.03 -1.79 4.10
CA GLY A 350 -18.64 -0.46 4.22
C GLY A 350 -19.85 -0.44 5.16
N ILE A 351 -20.71 -1.45 5.10
CA ILE A 351 -21.82 -1.60 6.05
C ILE A 351 -21.31 -1.72 7.49
N VAL A 352 -20.30 -2.56 7.73
CA VAL A 352 -19.69 -2.71 9.05
C VAL A 352 -19.09 -1.38 9.52
N MET A 353 -18.36 -0.69 8.64
CA MET A 353 -17.79 0.64 8.93
C MET A 353 -18.89 1.66 9.27
N ALA A 354 -19.98 1.68 8.52
CA ALA A 354 -21.12 2.55 8.77
C ALA A 354 -21.78 2.28 10.14
N LEU A 355 -21.92 1.02 10.54
CA LEU A 355 -22.45 0.64 11.85
C LEU A 355 -21.53 1.06 13.00
N LEU A 356 -20.22 1.06 12.77
CA LEU A 356 -19.20 1.43 13.76
C LEU A 356 -18.87 2.92 13.74
N ALA A 357 -19.28 3.66 12.71
CA ALA A 357 -18.98 5.09 12.55
C ALA A 357 -19.35 5.97 13.76
N PRO A 358 -20.50 5.79 14.46
CA PRO A 358 -20.80 6.57 15.64
C PRO A 358 -19.98 6.16 16.89
N LEU A 359 -19.41 4.95 16.90
CA LEU A 359 -18.71 4.40 18.07
C LEU A 359 -17.21 4.69 18.04
N LEU A 360 -16.57 4.54 16.87
CA LEU A 360 -15.11 4.62 16.76
C LEU A 360 -14.54 6.01 17.12
N PRO A 361 -15.14 7.16 16.75
CA PRO A 361 -14.66 8.46 17.18
C PRO A 361 -14.77 8.69 18.70
N GLN A 362 -15.64 7.96 19.41
CA GLN A 362 -15.79 8.07 20.87
C GLN A 362 -14.55 7.58 21.63
N LEU A 363 -13.71 6.75 20.99
CA LEU A 363 -12.45 6.28 21.57
C LEU A 363 -11.40 7.39 21.68
N TYR A 364 -11.60 8.51 21.00
CA TYR A 364 -10.66 9.63 21.01
C TYR A 364 -11.07 10.67 22.05
N ASN A 365 -10.08 11.19 22.77
CA ASN A 365 -10.31 12.25 23.76
C ASN A 365 -10.27 13.63 23.07
N THR A 366 -11.40 14.03 22.49
CA THR A 366 -11.57 15.29 21.76
C THR A 366 -12.98 15.86 21.97
N SER A 367 -13.26 17.04 21.41
CA SER A 367 -14.58 17.68 21.52
C SER A 367 -15.68 16.84 20.82
N ASP A 368 -16.91 16.96 21.33
CA ASP A 368 -18.04 16.26 20.74
C ASP A 368 -18.35 16.72 19.31
N SER A 369 -18.04 17.98 18.98
CA SER A 369 -18.10 18.53 17.62
C SER A 369 -17.18 17.76 16.66
N VAL A 370 -15.92 17.53 17.05
CA VAL A 370 -14.94 16.76 16.26
C VAL A 370 -15.37 15.31 16.12
N LYS A 371 -15.88 14.68 17.19
CA LYS A 371 -16.36 13.28 17.13
C LYS A 371 -17.53 13.14 16.17
N GLN A 372 -18.49 14.05 16.23
CA GLN A 372 -19.65 14.05 15.33
C GLN A 372 -19.21 14.24 13.88
N MET A 373 -18.34 15.22 13.62
CA MET A 373 -17.80 15.49 12.29
C MET A 373 -17.04 14.28 11.72
N ALA A 374 -16.21 13.63 12.54
CA ALA A 374 -15.49 12.41 12.14
C ALA A 374 -16.46 11.26 11.83
N SER A 375 -17.53 11.10 12.64
CA SER A 375 -18.58 10.11 12.41
C SER A 375 -19.29 10.34 11.07
N ASP A 376 -19.66 11.58 10.77
CA ASP A 376 -20.33 11.96 9.53
C ASP A 376 -19.42 11.71 8.30
N MET A 377 -18.12 12.03 8.41
CA MET A 377 -17.13 11.72 7.37
C MET A 377 -16.96 10.21 7.17
N LEU A 378 -17.00 9.41 8.25
CA LEU A 378 -16.96 7.94 8.16
C LEU A 378 -18.19 7.38 7.46
N TRP A 379 -19.39 7.93 7.66
CA TRP A 379 -20.59 7.55 6.93
C TRP A 379 -20.43 7.79 5.41
N VAL A 380 -19.89 8.94 5.01
CA VAL A 380 -19.62 9.24 3.61
C VAL A 380 -18.59 8.27 3.05
N SER A 381 -17.49 8.03 3.76
CA SER A 381 -16.44 7.11 3.35
C SER A 381 -16.97 5.68 3.20
N ALA A 382 -17.82 5.22 4.13
CA ALA A 382 -18.47 3.92 4.08
C ALA A 382 -19.35 3.75 2.84
N ALA A 383 -20.13 4.77 2.48
CA ALA A 383 -20.95 4.77 1.28
C ALA A 383 -20.10 4.72 -0.01
N MET A 384 -18.88 5.28 0.01
CA MET A 384 -17.97 5.28 -1.14
C MET A 384 -17.11 4.02 -1.25
N MET A 385 -17.07 3.17 -0.23
CA MET A 385 -16.27 1.92 -0.22
C MET A 385 -16.45 1.02 -1.45
N PRO A 386 -17.67 0.73 -1.94
CA PRO A 386 -17.85 -0.10 -3.13
C PRO A 386 -17.25 0.53 -4.41
N PHE A 387 -17.34 1.86 -4.52
CA PHE A 387 -16.79 2.59 -5.67
C PHE A 387 -15.26 2.60 -5.62
N ASN A 388 -14.67 2.85 -4.45
CA ASN A 388 -13.22 2.73 -4.23
C ASN A 388 -12.70 1.33 -4.54
N ALA A 389 -13.42 0.27 -4.16
CA ALA A 389 -13.04 -1.10 -4.49
C ALA A 389 -13.09 -1.38 -5.99
N PHE A 390 -14.10 -0.85 -6.68
CA PHE A 390 -14.22 -0.99 -8.13
C PHE A 390 -13.04 -0.29 -8.84
N THR A 391 -12.76 0.97 -8.53
CA THR A 391 -11.67 1.73 -9.15
C THR A 391 -10.30 1.14 -8.84
N ASN A 392 -10.07 0.71 -7.59
CA ASN A 392 -8.84 0.03 -7.20
C ASN A 392 -8.65 -1.27 -8.00
N THR A 393 -9.69 -2.09 -8.13
CA THR A 393 -9.62 -3.33 -8.89
C THR A 393 -9.35 -3.05 -10.38
N CYS A 394 -10.02 -2.05 -10.98
CA CYS A 394 -9.75 -1.60 -12.34
C CYS A 394 -8.30 -1.15 -12.54
N TYR A 395 -7.74 -0.41 -11.57
CA TYR A 395 -6.33 0.01 -11.57
C TYR A 395 -5.39 -1.21 -11.68
N PHE A 396 -5.58 -2.22 -10.82
CA PHE A 396 -4.75 -3.41 -10.84
C PHE A 396 -4.97 -4.29 -12.07
N THR A 397 -6.18 -4.36 -12.62
CA THR A 397 -6.47 -5.01 -13.90
C THR A 397 -5.67 -4.38 -15.05
N LEU A 398 -5.73 -3.06 -15.20
CA LEU A 398 -4.99 -2.32 -16.23
C LEU A 398 -3.48 -2.49 -16.07
N ARG A 399 -2.99 -2.45 -14.83
CA ARG A 399 -1.59 -2.65 -14.47
C ARG A 399 -1.11 -4.06 -14.85
N SER A 400 -1.90 -5.10 -14.60
CA SER A 400 -1.55 -6.50 -14.91
C SER A 400 -1.27 -6.73 -16.39
N GLY A 401 -1.93 -6.00 -17.26
CA GLY A 401 -1.71 -6.02 -18.72
C GLY A 401 -0.67 -5.03 -19.23
N GLY A 402 0.13 -4.41 -18.33
CA GLY A 402 1.20 -3.47 -18.70
C GLY A 402 0.72 -2.10 -19.18
N LYS A 403 -0.54 -1.72 -18.96
CA LYS A 403 -1.06 -0.40 -19.37
C LYS A 403 -0.77 0.68 -18.31
N THR A 404 0.48 0.79 -17.89
CA THR A 404 0.92 1.61 -16.76
C THR A 404 0.75 3.11 -16.98
N ILE A 405 0.84 3.62 -18.21
CA ILE A 405 0.52 5.02 -18.52
C ILE A 405 -0.98 5.27 -18.33
N ILE A 406 -1.83 4.31 -18.73
CA ILE A 406 -3.28 4.44 -18.55
C ILE A 406 -3.61 4.39 -17.05
N THR A 407 -2.94 3.53 -16.26
CA THR A 407 -3.13 3.50 -14.81
C THR A 407 -2.71 4.81 -14.16
N PHE A 408 -1.59 5.41 -14.58
CA PHE A 408 -1.16 6.72 -14.13
C PHE A 408 -2.20 7.82 -14.42
N ILE A 409 -2.72 7.88 -15.65
CA ILE A 409 -3.74 8.85 -16.03
C ILE A 409 -5.04 8.62 -15.24
N PHE A 410 -5.43 7.37 -15.08
CA PHE A 410 -6.63 6.97 -14.37
C PHE A 410 -6.58 7.29 -12.87
N ASP A 411 -5.41 7.24 -12.26
CA ASP A 411 -5.24 7.42 -10.82
C ASP A 411 -4.69 8.81 -10.46
N SER A 412 -3.39 9.01 -10.57
CA SER A 412 -2.76 10.26 -10.12
C SER A 412 -3.13 11.47 -10.96
N ALA A 413 -3.15 11.35 -12.29
CA ALA A 413 -3.53 12.49 -13.13
C ALA A 413 -4.98 12.92 -12.89
N TYR A 414 -5.88 11.96 -12.59
CA TYR A 414 -7.26 12.25 -12.21
C TYR A 414 -7.34 13.04 -10.89
N ILE A 415 -6.57 12.66 -9.88
CA ILE A 415 -6.53 13.38 -8.59
C ILE A 415 -6.05 14.83 -8.82
N TRP A 416 -4.96 15.02 -9.54
CA TRP A 416 -4.38 16.34 -9.76
C TRP A 416 -5.17 17.23 -10.71
N ALA A 417 -5.81 16.66 -11.74
CA ALA A 417 -6.56 17.42 -12.74
C ALA A 417 -8.03 17.68 -12.34
N ILE A 418 -8.61 16.84 -11.50
CA ILE A 418 -10.04 16.92 -11.16
C ILE A 418 -10.26 17.09 -9.65
N CYS A 419 -9.77 16.16 -8.82
CA CYS A 419 -10.09 16.18 -7.39
C CYS A 419 -9.51 17.41 -6.67
N ILE A 420 -8.22 17.71 -6.89
CA ILE A 420 -7.56 18.85 -6.25
C ILE A 420 -8.13 20.19 -6.71
N PRO A 421 -8.33 20.48 -8.01
CA PRO A 421 -8.95 21.73 -8.44
C PRO A 421 -10.36 21.93 -7.88
N VAL A 422 -11.17 20.87 -7.83
CA VAL A 422 -12.51 20.94 -7.22
C VAL A 422 -12.39 21.22 -5.72
N ALA A 423 -11.56 20.47 -4.99
CA ALA A 423 -11.36 20.67 -3.55
C ALA A 423 -10.80 22.08 -3.25
N PHE A 424 -9.83 22.54 -4.04
CA PHE A 424 -9.23 23.88 -3.90
C PHE A 424 -10.28 24.98 -4.15
N THR A 425 -11.06 24.85 -5.24
CA THR A 425 -12.12 25.81 -5.57
C THR A 425 -13.17 25.87 -4.46
N LEU A 426 -13.63 24.73 -3.97
CA LEU A 426 -14.59 24.66 -2.87
C LEU A 426 -14.03 25.25 -1.58
N SER A 427 -12.74 24.97 -1.26
CA SER A 427 -12.14 25.47 -0.03
C SER A 427 -11.88 26.97 -0.05
N ARG A 428 -11.50 27.53 -1.21
CA ARG A 428 -11.07 28.95 -1.32
C ARG A 428 -12.19 29.89 -1.67
N TYR A 429 -13.12 29.49 -2.55
CA TYR A 429 -14.11 30.38 -3.15
C TYR A 429 -15.55 30.12 -2.68
N THR A 430 -15.75 29.19 -1.75
CA THR A 430 -17.07 28.92 -1.18
C THR A 430 -17.03 28.96 0.34
N THR A 431 -18.19 29.13 0.96
CA THR A 431 -18.38 29.05 2.43
C THR A 431 -19.02 27.71 2.84
N LEU A 432 -19.01 26.71 1.97
CA LEU A 432 -19.60 25.41 2.25
C LEU A 432 -18.99 24.77 3.51
N PRO A 433 -19.80 24.22 4.43
CA PRO A 433 -19.29 23.43 5.53
C PRO A 433 -18.46 22.24 5.03
N ILE A 434 -17.61 21.69 5.92
CA ILE A 434 -16.70 20.61 5.54
C ILE A 434 -17.41 19.35 5.03
N LEU A 435 -18.54 18.96 5.62
CA LEU A 435 -19.23 17.73 5.26
C LEU A 435 -19.75 17.75 3.81
N PRO A 436 -20.52 18.77 3.34
CA PRO A 436 -20.86 18.88 1.92
C PRO A 436 -19.64 18.95 1.00
N MET A 437 -18.59 19.67 1.38
CA MET A 437 -17.34 19.73 0.61
C MET A 437 -16.70 18.34 0.47
N PHE A 438 -16.60 17.59 1.56
CA PHE A 438 -16.08 16.24 1.60
C PHE A 438 -16.94 15.29 0.75
N MET A 439 -18.27 15.38 0.83
CA MET A 439 -19.21 14.60 0.02
C MET A 439 -18.99 14.85 -1.48
N ILE A 440 -18.86 16.12 -1.90
CA ILE A 440 -18.64 16.47 -3.31
C ILE A 440 -17.33 15.86 -3.80
N VAL A 441 -16.22 16.05 -3.07
CA VAL A 441 -14.90 15.52 -3.46
C VAL A 441 -14.91 13.99 -3.51
N GLN A 442 -15.50 13.33 -2.52
CA GLN A 442 -15.61 11.87 -2.50
C GLN A 442 -16.50 11.33 -3.64
N SER A 443 -17.56 12.07 -4.03
CA SER A 443 -18.45 11.66 -5.13
C SER A 443 -17.77 11.66 -6.50
N LEU A 444 -16.63 12.36 -6.66
CA LEU A 444 -15.82 12.30 -7.87
C LEU A 444 -15.30 10.87 -8.17
N GLU A 445 -15.21 10.01 -7.15
CA GLU A 445 -14.87 8.60 -7.33
C GLU A 445 -15.89 7.86 -8.21
N ILE A 446 -17.16 8.28 -8.21
CA ILE A 446 -18.21 7.72 -9.07
C ILE A 446 -17.92 8.00 -10.57
N LEU A 447 -17.42 9.21 -10.88
CA LEU A 447 -16.98 9.53 -12.25
C LEU A 447 -15.79 8.67 -12.67
N LYS A 448 -14.84 8.47 -11.73
CA LYS A 448 -13.68 7.60 -11.94
C LYS A 448 -14.11 6.15 -12.21
N CYS A 449 -15.17 5.65 -11.55
CA CYS A 449 -15.76 4.33 -11.85
C CYS A 449 -16.22 4.22 -13.30
N GLY A 450 -16.88 5.24 -13.84
CA GLY A 450 -17.31 5.26 -15.25
C GLY A 450 -16.12 5.14 -16.21
N ILE A 451 -15.04 5.89 -15.95
CA ILE A 451 -13.79 5.82 -16.72
C ILE A 451 -13.16 4.43 -16.63
N GLY A 452 -13.04 3.88 -15.42
CA GLY A 452 -12.50 2.55 -15.16
C GLY A 452 -13.28 1.45 -15.88
N PHE A 453 -14.62 1.52 -15.83
CA PHE A 453 -15.49 0.59 -16.55
C PHE A 453 -15.22 0.60 -18.06
N VAL A 454 -15.10 1.78 -18.67
CA VAL A 454 -14.80 1.90 -20.10
C VAL A 454 -13.44 1.28 -20.44
N PHE A 455 -12.41 1.55 -19.64
CA PHE A 455 -11.05 1.02 -19.88
C PHE A 455 -11.00 -0.51 -19.75
N VAL A 456 -11.63 -1.08 -18.73
CA VAL A 456 -11.69 -2.54 -18.54
C VAL A 456 -12.50 -3.19 -19.65
N LYS A 457 -13.68 -2.63 -20.00
CA LYS A 457 -14.55 -3.14 -21.07
C LYS A 457 -13.88 -3.16 -22.45
N ARG A 458 -13.02 -2.18 -22.74
CA ARG A 458 -12.26 -2.11 -24.02
C ARG A 458 -11.24 -3.22 -24.20
N ARG A 459 -10.96 -4.02 -23.17
CA ARG A 459 -10.04 -5.17 -23.17
C ARG A 459 -8.61 -4.87 -23.69
N LYS A 460 -8.21 -3.60 -23.82
CA LYS A 460 -6.85 -3.24 -24.24
C LYS A 460 -5.76 -3.65 -23.26
N TRP A 461 -6.15 -4.01 -22.05
CA TRP A 461 -5.26 -4.53 -21.00
C TRP A 461 -4.98 -6.04 -21.16
N VAL A 462 -5.75 -6.76 -21.97
CA VAL A 462 -5.56 -8.19 -22.23
C VAL A 462 -4.34 -8.35 -23.12
N ASN A 463 -3.17 -8.42 -22.48
CA ASN A 463 -1.89 -8.42 -23.17
C ASN A 463 -0.92 -9.37 -22.48
N ASN A 464 -0.34 -10.30 -23.26
CA ASN A 464 0.74 -11.16 -22.82
C ASN A 464 2.07 -10.49 -23.20
N LEU A 465 2.80 -10.02 -22.19
CA LEU A 465 4.06 -9.28 -22.34
C LEU A 465 5.27 -10.19 -22.51
N VAL A 466 5.14 -11.49 -22.18
CA VAL A 466 6.24 -12.44 -22.13
C VAL A 466 6.21 -13.44 -23.30
N THR A 467 5.44 -13.15 -24.36
CA THR A 467 5.41 -13.97 -25.58
C THR A 467 6.57 -13.70 -26.50
N ASP A 468 7.16 -12.53 -26.42
CA ASP A 468 8.30 -12.16 -27.28
C ASP A 468 9.56 -12.94 -26.85
N PRO A 469 10.16 -13.75 -27.73
CA PRO A 469 11.35 -14.53 -27.41
C PRO A 469 12.60 -13.67 -27.11
N THR A 470 12.55 -12.37 -27.36
CA THR A 470 13.64 -11.42 -27.07
C THR A 470 13.59 -10.88 -25.64
N ILE A 471 12.55 -11.20 -24.91
CA ILE A 471 12.34 -10.88 -23.50
C ILE A 471 12.66 -12.11 -22.67
#